data_ea469ed9c7cfff1be2167bd85220c6c9
#
_entry.id   ea469ed9c7cfff1be2167bd85220c6c9
#
_cell.length_a   1.000
_cell.length_b   1.000
_cell.length_c   1.000
_cell.angle_alpha   90.00
_cell.angle_beta   90.00
_cell.angle_gamma   90.00
#
_symmetry.space_group_name_H-M   'P 1'
#
loop_
_entity.id
_entity.type
_entity.pdbx_description
1 polymer ?
#
loop_
_entity_poly.entity_id
_entity_poly.type
_entity_poly.pdbx_seq_one_letter_code
_entity_poly.pdbx_strand_id
1 'polypeptide(L)'
;PLGIDPRSCDTGNVIIIAGELKMVSQTVRHQGARLIIASTRRLAADQLDSRIKSLNYLNQIMARIEANEAGADEAVVLNQAGFVAEGTADNIFIVKGGILLTPPVTDCALDGITRNIILDIADKLSIPAEEKSITPFDVFTADECFLTGTGAELIPVREVVGRHIRQA
;
A
#
# COMPACT_ATOMS: atom_id res chain seq x y z
N PRO A 1 26.15 14.10 5.98
CA PRO A 1 26.24 15.17 7.00
C PRO A 1 25.93 14.60 8.40
N LEU A 2 26.58 15.16 9.43
CA LEU A 2 26.36 14.77 10.82
C LEU A 2 25.32 15.66 11.55
N GLY A 3 24.66 16.54 10.82
CA GLY A 3 23.65 17.47 11.34
C GLY A 3 22.33 17.38 10.61
N ILE A 4 21.33 18.09 11.14
CA ILE A 4 19.97 18.15 10.58
C ILE A 4 19.76 19.35 9.62
N ASP A 5 20.76 20.19 9.46
CA ASP A 5 20.67 21.37 8.60
C ASP A 5 20.87 20.97 7.13
N PRO A 6 19.84 21.06 6.26
CA PRO A 6 19.95 20.70 4.87
C PRO A 6 20.94 21.58 4.08
N ARG A 7 21.27 22.78 4.56
CA ARG A 7 22.28 23.65 3.94
C ARG A 7 23.69 23.05 3.97
N SER A 8 23.92 22.03 4.81
CA SER A 8 25.17 21.27 4.83
C SER A 8 25.22 20.14 3.78
N CYS A 9 24.18 20.02 2.94
CA CYS A 9 24.06 18.98 1.92
C CYS A 9 24.16 19.62 0.54
N ASP A 10 25.36 19.84 0.03
CA ASP A 10 25.61 20.55 -1.24
C ASP A 10 25.14 19.74 -2.46
N THR A 11 25.26 18.40 -2.41
CA THR A 11 24.93 17.50 -3.51
C THR A 11 24.27 16.23 -3.00
N GLY A 12 23.32 15.69 -3.78
CA GLY A 12 22.75 14.36 -3.54
C GLY A 12 23.70 13.24 -4.00
N ASN A 13 23.75 12.13 -3.26
CA ASN A 13 24.46 10.94 -3.68
C ASN A 13 23.47 9.93 -4.28
N VAL A 14 23.86 9.28 -5.38
CA VAL A 14 23.12 8.18 -5.98
C VAL A 14 23.85 6.88 -5.68
N ILE A 15 23.14 5.94 -5.07
CA ILE A 15 23.68 4.59 -4.77
C ILE A 15 22.82 3.58 -5.54
N ILE A 16 23.46 2.77 -6.38
CA ILE A 16 22.81 1.72 -7.16
C ILE A 16 23.26 0.36 -6.59
N ILE A 17 22.30 -0.42 -6.12
CA ILE A 17 22.54 -1.76 -5.60
C ILE A 17 21.84 -2.76 -6.50
N ALA A 18 22.61 -3.67 -7.14
CA ALA A 18 22.09 -4.78 -7.90
C ALA A 18 22.12 -6.05 -7.02
N GLY A 19 20.97 -6.71 -6.91
CA GLY A 19 20.83 -7.90 -6.07
C GLY A 19 19.54 -8.67 -6.37
N GLU A 20 19.41 -9.85 -5.79
CA GLU A 20 18.18 -10.64 -5.91
C GLU A 20 17.06 -10.00 -5.07
N LEU A 21 15.91 -9.77 -5.68
CA LEU A 21 14.74 -9.19 -5.02
C LEU A 21 13.75 -10.31 -4.63
N LYS A 22 13.58 -10.54 -3.33
CA LYS A 22 12.62 -11.50 -2.78
C LYS A 22 11.65 -10.78 -1.85
N MET A 23 10.63 -10.10 -2.40
CA MET A 23 9.64 -9.37 -1.58
C MET A 23 8.41 -10.22 -1.23
N VAL A 24 7.99 -11.10 -2.12
CA VAL A 24 6.76 -11.89 -1.97
C VAL A 24 7.03 -13.35 -2.31
N SER A 25 6.55 -14.27 -1.46
CA SER A 25 6.68 -15.70 -1.72
C SER A 25 5.82 -16.15 -2.89
N GLN A 26 6.22 -17.22 -3.60
CA GLN A 26 5.43 -17.80 -4.68
C GLN A 26 4.05 -18.28 -4.18
N THR A 27 3.98 -18.77 -2.95
CA THR A 27 2.72 -19.17 -2.31
C THR A 27 1.74 -18.01 -2.22
N VAL A 28 2.18 -16.85 -1.75
CA VAL A 28 1.35 -15.65 -1.64
C VAL A 28 0.91 -15.14 -3.02
N ARG A 29 1.80 -15.20 -4.03
CA ARG A 29 1.45 -14.81 -5.42
C ARG A 29 0.33 -15.66 -6.01
N HIS A 30 0.30 -16.96 -5.71
CA HIS A 30 -0.70 -17.91 -6.27
C HIS A 30 -1.95 -18.03 -5.42
N GLN A 31 -1.83 -17.98 -4.10
CA GLN A 31 -2.96 -18.20 -3.19
C GLN A 31 -3.61 -16.91 -2.70
N GLY A 32 -2.96 -15.76 -2.91
CA GLY A 32 -3.35 -14.47 -2.37
C GLY A 32 -2.85 -14.24 -0.94
N ALA A 33 -2.63 -12.97 -0.62
CA ALA A 33 -2.17 -12.51 0.69
C ALA A 33 -3.29 -12.54 1.74
N ARG A 34 -2.90 -12.76 3.00
CA ARG A 34 -3.73 -12.55 4.18
C ARG A 34 -3.33 -11.23 4.81
N LEU A 35 -4.30 -10.35 5.03
CA LEU A 35 -4.07 -9.04 5.59
C LEU A 35 -4.71 -8.89 6.98
N ILE A 36 -4.08 -8.04 7.79
CA ILE A 36 -4.73 -7.44 8.96
C ILE A 36 -5.00 -5.95 8.70
N ILE A 37 -5.75 -5.30 9.59
CA ILE A 37 -5.77 -3.85 9.71
C ILE A 37 -4.90 -3.50 10.90
N ALA A 38 -3.82 -2.74 10.66
CA ALA A 38 -2.91 -2.34 11.73
C ALA A 38 -3.57 -1.37 12.71
N SER A 39 -3.18 -1.44 13.98
CA SER A 39 -3.49 -0.42 14.98
C SER A 39 -2.68 0.86 14.73
N THR A 40 -1.46 0.71 14.23
CA THR A 40 -0.60 1.81 13.77
C THR A 40 -1.29 2.60 12.66
N ARG A 41 -1.36 3.93 12.82
CA ARG A 41 -1.94 4.84 11.84
C ARG A 41 -0.85 5.48 10.99
N ARG A 42 -1.19 5.82 9.74
CA ARG A 42 -0.31 6.66 8.90
C ARG A 42 -0.13 8.02 9.57
N LEU A 43 1.08 8.55 9.45
CA LEU A 43 1.36 9.92 9.86
C LEU A 43 0.51 10.88 9.01
N ALA A 44 -0.01 11.92 9.65
CA ALA A 44 -0.74 12.95 8.94
C ALA A 44 0.21 13.76 8.03
N ALA A 45 -0.32 14.35 6.97
CA ALA A 45 0.48 15.05 5.97
C ALA A 45 1.25 16.27 6.54
N ASP A 46 0.77 16.86 7.62
CA ASP A 46 1.44 17.94 8.36
C ASP A 46 2.58 17.43 9.27
N GLN A 47 2.67 16.14 9.52
CA GLN A 47 3.75 15.51 10.28
C GLN A 47 4.84 14.97 9.34
N LEU A 48 4.46 14.12 8.40
CA LEU A 48 5.31 13.59 7.34
C LEU A 48 4.44 13.15 6.17
N ASP A 49 4.43 13.93 5.11
CA ASP A 49 3.62 13.63 3.92
C ASP A 49 4.09 12.32 3.27
N SER A 50 3.19 11.36 3.14
CA SER A 50 3.45 10.03 2.56
C SER A 50 3.88 10.06 1.09
N ARG A 51 3.60 11.16 0.38
CA ARG A 51 4.09 11.38 -0.99
C ARG A 51 5.60 11.56 -1.05
N ILE A 52 6.24 11.91 0.08
CA ILE A 52 7.70 11.97 0.20
C ILE A 52 8.21 10.55 0.46
N LYS A 53 8.67 9.87 -0.59
CA LYS A 53 9.26 8.53 -0.47
C LYS A 53 10.66 8.61 0.17
N SER A 54 10.69 8.88 1.47
CA SER A 54 11.92 8.93 2.26
C SER A 54 12.34 7.54 2.75
N LEU A 55 13.53 7.44 3.38
CA LEU A 55 13.97 6.23 4.08
C LEU A 55 13.47 6.15 5.54
N ASN A 56 12.62 7.08 5.97
CA ASN A 56 12.01 7.06 7.30
C ASN A 56 10.81 6.09 7.32
N TYR A 57 11.09 4.80 7.41
CA TYR A 57 10.10 3.72 7.33
C TYR A 57 9.63 3.20 8.70
N LEU A 58 9.97 3.87 9.80
CA LEU A 58 9.64 3.36 11.13
C LEU A 58 8.12 3.15 11.33
N ASN A 59 7.29 4.07 10.86
CA ASN A 59 5.83 3.93 10.92
C ASN A 59 5.34 2.67 10.19
N GLN A 60 5.85 2.42 8.98
CA GLN A 60 5.53 1.22 8.19
C GLN A 60 6.05 -0.07 8.85
N ILE A 61 7.25 -0.01 9.43
CA ILE A 61 7.85 -1.14 10.15
C ILE A 61 7.00 -1.53 11.37
N MET A 62 6.46 -0.57 12.11
CA MET A 62 5.57 -0.85 13.24
C MET A 62 4.31 -1.60 12.78
N ALA A 63 3.65 -1.16 11.73
CA ALA A 63 2.50 -1.86 11.14
C ALA A 63 2.88 -3.26 10.61
N ARG A 64 4.09 -3.39 10.03
CA ARG A 64 4.60 -4.68 9.56
C ARG A 64 4.85 -5.67 10.71
N ILE A 65 5.33 -5.20 11.84
CA ILE A 65 5.49 -6.03 13.06
C ILE A 65 4.12 -6.58 13.49
N GLU A 66 3.06 -5.75 13.51
CA GLU A 66 1.71 -6.21 13.83
C GLU A 66 1.24 -7.33 12.87
N ALA A 67 1.50 -7.18 11.56
CA ALA A 67 1.19 -8.23 10.58
C ALA A 67 1.93 -9.54 10.87
N ASN A 68 3.24 -9.45 11.15
CA ASN A 68 4.08 -10.61 11.45
C ASN A 68 3.62 -11.33 12.72
N GLU A 69 3.27 -10.61 13.78
CA GLU A 69 2.75 -11.17 15.03
C GLU A 69 1.40 -11.85 14.85
N ALA A 70 0.57 -11.33 13.96
CA ALA A 70 -0.71 -11.94 13.60
C ALA A 70 -0.58 -13.10 12.60
N GLY A 71 0.63 -13.42 12.13
CA GLY A 71 0.87 -14.42 11.09
C GLY A 71 0.27 -14.07 9.74
N ALA A 72 0.08 -12.76 9.48
CA ALA A 72 -0.41 -12.25 8.20
C ALA A 72 0.74 -11.91 7.25
N ASP A 73 0.43 -11.84 5.96
CA ASP A 73 1.40 -11.56 4.92
C ASP A 73 1.65 -10.05 4.79
N GLU A 74 0.65 -9.21 5.12
CA GLU A 74 0.75 -7.76 5.02
C GLU A 74 -0.28 -7.08 5.96
N ALA A 75 -0.15 -5.76 6.20
CA ALA A 75 -1.11 -4.97 6.94
C ALA A 75 -1.67 -3.81 6.10
N VAL A 76 -2.97 -3.62 6.18
CA VAL A 76 -3.63 -2.39 5.74
C VAL A 76 -3.46 -1.33 6.82
N VAL A 77 -2.97 -0.16 6.44
CA VAL A 77 -2.77 0.97 7.35
C VAL A 77 -3.84 2.02 7.07
N LEU A 78 -4.48 2.51 8.13
CA LEU A 78 -5.48 3.57 8.04
C LEU A 78 -4.85 4.92 8.34
N ASN A 79 -5.42 5.98 7.79
CA ASN A 79 -5.08 7.35 8.18
C ASN A 79 -5.71 7.73 9.54
N GLN A 80 -5.45 8.95 10.01
CA GLN A 80 -5.97 9.44 11.31
C GLN A 80 -7.50 9.55 11.33
N ALA A 81 -8.14 9.73 10.16
CA ALA A 81 -9.60 9.79 10.03
C ALA A 81 -10.27 8.41 9.94
N GLY A 82 -9.48 7.33 9.89
CA GLY A 82 -9.99 5.95 9.81
C GLY A 82 -10.23 5.44 8.39
N PHE A 83 -9.84 6.19 7.35
CA PHE A 83 -9.85 5.72 5.98
C PHE A 83 -8.61 4.89 5.68
N VAL A 84 -8.74 3.94 4.79
CA VAL A 84 -7.64 3.14 4.26
C VAL A 84 -6.67 4.06 3.52
N ALA A 85 -5.40 3.97 3.87
CA ALA A 85 -4.32 4.64 3.15
C ALA A 85 -3.68 3.68 2.14
N GLU A 86 -2.97 2.70 2.60
CA GLU A 86 -2.21 1.74 1.79
C GLU A 86 -1.78 0.52 2.62
N GLY A 87 -0.99 -0.40 2.06
CA GLY A 87 -0.26 -1.42 2.81
C GLY A 87 0.95 -0.82 3.55
N THR A 88 1.83 -1.67 4.11
CA THR A 88 3.06 -1.18 4.75
C THR A 88 4.07 -0.64 3.73
N ALA A 89 4.11 -1.21 2.52
CA ALA A 89 5.00 -0.78 1.43
C ALA A 89 4.33 -0.86 0.04
N ASP A 90 3.03 -1.06 -0.02
CA ASP A 90 2.25 -1.32 -1.24
C ASP A 90 0.99 -0.46 -1.25
N ASN A 91 0.57 0.01 -2.43
CA ASN A 91 -0.75 0.59 -2.59
C ASN A 91 -1.82 -0.51 -2.61
N ILE A 92 -3.05 -0.16 -2.29
CA ILE A 92 -4.19 -1.08 -2.27
C ILE A 92 -5.25 -0.67 -3.28
N PHE A 93 -5.83 -1.67 -3.92
CA PHE A 93 -7.01 -1.54 -4.78
C PHE A 93 -8.09 -2.51 -4.33
N ILE A 94 -9.34 -2.12 -4.51
CA ILE A 94 -10.49 -3.01 -4.39
C ILE A 94 -11.35 -2.91 -5.66
N VAL A 95 -12.04 -3.98 -6.00
CA VAL A 95 -13.13 -3.95 -7.00
C VAL A 95 -14.45 -4.08 -6.26
N LYS A 96 -15.40 -3.22 -6.59
CA LYS A 96 -16.73 -3.25 -5.99
C LYS A 96 -17.79 -2.86 -7.03
N GLY A 97 -18.68 -3.78 -7.32
CA GLY A 97 -19.74 -3.57 -8.33
C GLY A 97 -19.19 -3.26 -9.73
N GLY A 98 -18.04 -3.84 -10.10
CA GLY A 98 -17.38 -3.62 -11.38
C GLY A 98 -16.57 -2.33 -11.48
N ILE A 99 -16.40 -1.58 -10.41
CA ILE A 99 -15.59 -0.35 -10.35
C ILE A 99 -14.30 -0.64 -9.60
N LEU A 100 -13.18 -0.27 -10.17
CA LEU A 100 -11.86 -0.31 -9.54
C LEU A 100 -11.68 0.91 -8.65
N LEU A 101 -11.42 0.71 -7.36
CA LEU A 101 -11.27 1.78 -6.37
C LEU A 101 -9.91 1.72 -5.71
N THR A 102 -9.29 2.88 -5.51
CA THR A 102 -8.05 3.01 -4.72
C THR A 102 -8.12 4.28 -3.87
N PRO A 103 -7.50 4.30 -2.67
CA PRO A 103 -7.42 5.51 -1.88
C PRO A 103 -6.73 6.65 -2.65
N PRO A 104 -7.23 7.90 -2.54
CA PRO A 104 -6.53 9.05 -3.06
C PRO A 104 -5.24 9.29 -2.27
N VAL A 105 -4.25 9.91 -2.87
CA VAL A 105 -2.98 10.25 -2.20
C VAL A 105 -3.18 11.19 -1.00
N THR A 106 -4.28 11.94 -0.97
CA THR A 106 -4.69 12.79 0.16
C THR A 106 -5.09 12.00 1.41
N ASP A 107 -5.40 10.71 1.27
CA ASP A 107 -5.66 9.80 2.39
C ASP A 107 -4.38 9.18 2.96
N CYS A 108 -3.24 9.82 2.73
CA CYS A 108 -1.92 9.39 3.17
C CYS A 108 -1.37 8.15 2.45
N ALA A 109 -1.81 7.87 1.23
CA ALA A 109 -1.19 6.90 0.34
C ALA A 109 0.01 7.51 -0.39
N LEU A 110 1.02 6.67 -0.68
CA LEU A 110 2.10 7.04 -1.59
C LEU A 110 1.55 7.17 -3.01
N ASP A 111 2.00 8.19 -3.74
CA ASP A 111 1.77 8.32 -5.19
C ASP A 111 2.63 7.29 -5.95
N GLY A 112 2.15 6.04 -5.94
CA GLY A 112 2.91 4.89 -6.44
C GLY A 112 2.95 4.80 -7.96
N ILE A 113 4.14 4.53 -8.53
CA ILE A 113 4.30 4.36 -9.99
C ILE A 113 3.40 3.23 -10.51
N THR A 114 3.41 2.07 -9.86
CA THR A 114 2.57 0.92 -10.26
C THR A 114 1.10 1.23 -10.11
N ARG A 115 0.71 1.94 -9.03
CA ARG A 115 -0.65 2.44 -8.82
C ARG A 115 -1.13 3.27 -10.01
N ASN A 116 -0.34 4.24 -10.43
CA ASN A 116 -0.69 5.13 -11.55
C ASN A 116 -0.76 4.39 -12.89
N ILE A 117 0.16 3.45 -13.14
CA ILE A 117 0.11 2.59 -14.32
C ILE A 117 -1.20 1.78 -14.37
N ILE A 118 -1.68 1.27 -13.23
CA ILE A 118 -2.95 0.53 -13.18
C ILE A 118 -4.13 1.43 -13.53
N LEU A 119 -4.17 2.65 -13.01
CA LEU A 119 -5.22 3.63 -13.37
C LEU A 119 -5.18 3.98 -14.86
N ASP A 120 -3.98 4.18 -15.42
CA ASP A 120 -3.79 4.42 -16.86
C ASP A 120 -4.25 3.22 -17.72
N ILE A 121 -3.99 2.01 -17.27
CA ILE A 121 -4.43 0.78 -17.97
C ILE A 121 -5.95 0.66 -17.88
N ALA A 122 -6.56 0.92 -16.72
CA ALA A 122 -7.99 0.89 -16.55
C ALA A 122 -8.69 1.88 -17.51
N ASP A 123 -8.18 3.10 -17.62
CA ASP A 123 -8.70 4.10 -18.56
C ASP A 123 -8.61 3.62 -20.01
N LYS A 124 -7.43 3.13 -20.43
CA LYS A 124 -7.22 2.60 -21.80
C LYS A 124 -8.12 1.41 -22.15
N LEU A 125 -8.46 0.60 -21.15
CA LEU A 125 -9.34 -0.56 -21.32
C LEU A 125 -10.82 -0.23 -21.07
N SER A 126 -11.14 1.05 -20.79
CA SER A 126 -12.50 1.50 -20.42
C SER A 126 -13.07 0.75 -19.20
N ILE A 127 -12.21 0.38 -18.27
CA ILE A 127 -12.61 -0.17 -16.96
C ILE A 127 -12.89 1.01 -16.03
N PRO A 128 -14.09 1.13 -15.45
CA PRO A 128 -14.41 2.21 -14.51
C PRO A 128 -13.43 2.18 -13.32
N ALA A 129 -12.74 3.29 -13.07
CA ALA A 129 -11.78 3.41 -11.98
C ALA A 129 -11.95 4.76 -11.28
N GLU A 130 -11.86 4.76 -9.95
CA GLU A 130 -12.01 5.97 -9.13
C GLU A 130 -10.97 6.01 -8.02
N GLU A 131 -10.42 7.19 -7.77
CA GLU A 131 -9.74 7.51 -6.52
C GLU A 131 -10.80 7.95 -5.51
N LYS A 132 -10.96 7.18 -4.44
CA LYS A 132 -12.02 7.38 -3.46
C LYS A 132 -11.56 6.98 -2.07
N SER A 133 -11.94 7.74 -1.05
CA SER A 133 -11.74 7.34 0.34
C SER A 133 -12.46 6.03 0.62
N ILE A 134 -11.72 5.03 1.07
CA ILE A 134 -12.16 3.66 1.32
C ILE A 134 -12.14 3.43 2.83
N THR A 135 -13.21 2.86 3.35
CA THR A 135 -13.28 2.44 4.75
C THR A 135 -12.91 0.96 4.89
N PRO A 136 -12.57 0.48 6.10
CA PRO A 136 -12.43 -0.96 6.34
C PRO A 136 -13.64 -1.78 5.91
N PHE A 137 -14.85 -1.22 6.05
CA PHE A 137 -16.08 -1.90 5.62
C PHE A 137 -16.12 -2.09 4.09
N ASP A 138 -15.62 -1.14 3.31
CA ASP A 138 -15.54 -1.27 1.86
C ASP A 138 -14.59 -2.39 1.46
N VAL A 139 -13.45 -2.53 2.15
CA VAL A 139 -12.53 -3.64 1.93
C VAL A 139 -13.17 -4.98 2.27
N PHE A 140 -13.88 -5.08 3.41
CA PHE A 140 -14.54 -6.32 3.83
C PHE A 140 -15.68 -6.76 2.89
N THR A 141 -16.27 -5.83 2.14
CA THR A 141 -17.40 -6.07 1.24
C THR A 141 -16.99 -5.94 -0.23
N ALA A 142 -15.70 -5.88 -0.51
CA ALA A 142 -15.17 -5.85 -1.88
C ALA A 142 -15.39 -7.19 -2.59
N ASP A 143 -15.58 -7.12 -3.90
CA ASP A 143 -15.64 -8.30 -4.76
C ASP A 143 -14.22 -8.86 -4.96
N GLU A 144 -13.22 -7.96 -5.14
CA GLU A 144 -11.81 -8.29 -5.25
C GLU A 144 -10.95 -7.28 -4.48
N CYS A 145 -9.75 -7.70 -4.09
CA CYS A 145 -8.75 -6.84 -3.48
C CYS A 145 -7.36 -7.27 -3.93
N PHE A 146 -6.47 -6.31 -4.19
CA PHE A 146 -5.07 -6.58 -4.49
C PHE A 146 -4.16 -5.44 -4.03
N LEU A 147 -2.90 -5.77 -3.82
CA LEU A 147 -1.83 -4.83 -3.47
C LEU A 147 -0.92 -4.62 -4.68
N THR A 148 -0.25 -3.46 -4.74
CA THR A 148 0.64 -3.12 -5.83
C THR A 148 1.88 -2.40 -5.37
N GLY A 149 3.03 -2.75 -5.95
CA GLY A 149 4.29 -2.07 -5.70
C GLY A 149 5.32 -2.42 -6.77
N THR A 150 6.32 -1.58 -6.96
CA THR A 150 7.35 -1.79 -8.01
C THR A 150 8.10 -3.11 -7.83
N GLY A 151 8.41 -3.51 -6.59
CA GLY A 151 9.11 -4.76 -6.31
C GLY A 151 8.17 -5.95 -6.11
N ALA A 152 6.96 -5.70 -5.64
CA ALA A 152 5.96 -6.73 -5.36
C ALA A 152 5.09 -7.06 -6.59
N GLU A 153 5.03 -6.14 -7.57
CA GLU A 153 4.14 -6.19 -8.74
C GLU A 153 2.66 -6.14 -8.28
N LEU A 154 1.84 -7.12 -8.67
CA LEU A 154 0.47 -7.28 -8.19
C LEU A 154 0.37 -8.49 -7.27
N ILE A 155 -0.23 -8.30 -6.10
CA ILE A 155 -0.44 -9.34 -5.11
C ILE A 155 -1.94 -9.46 -4.86
N PRO A 156 -2.61 -10.54 -5.26
CA PRO A 156 -4.00 -10.75 -4.94
C PRO A 156 -4.16 -10.89 -3.41
N VAL A 157 -5.29 -10.43 -2.88
CA VAL A 157 -5.65 -10.53 -1.46
C VAL A 157 -6.80 -11.50 -1.32
N ARG A 158 -6.60 -12.58 -0.56
CA ARG A 158 -7.63 -13.60 -0.32
C ARG A 158 -8.43 -13.37 0.95
N GLU A 159 -7.85 -12.67 1.93
CA GLU A 159 -8.43 -12.56 3.25
C GLU A 159 -7.99 -11.25 3.94
N VAL A 160 -8.92 -10.59 4.61
CA VAL A 160 -8.65 -9.44 5.47
C VAL A 160 -9.32 -9.65 6.83
N VAL A 161 -8.51 -9.69 7.90
CA VAL A 161 -8.97 -9.92 9.30
C VAL A 161 -9.89 -11.17 9.39
N GLY A 162 -9.45 -12.30 8.85
CA GLY A 162 -10.18 -13.56 8.86
C GLY A 162 -11.41 -13.63 7.93
N ARG A 163 -11.67 -12.57 7.14
CA ARG A 163 -12.78 -12.52 6.18
C ARG A 163 -12.26 -12.76 4.78
N HIS A 164 -12.77 -13.77 4.13
CA HIS A 164 -12.42 -14.07 2.75
C HIS A 164 -12.96 -12.99 1.80
N ILE A 165 -12.09 -12.47 0.95
CA ILE A 165 -12.46 -11.66 -0.20
C ILE A 165 -12.87 -12.63 -1.31
N ARG A 166 -14.00 -12.39 -1.96
CA ARG A 166 -14.39 -13.19 -3.12
C ARG A 166 -13.30 -13.03 -4.19
N GLN A 167 -12.83 -14.16 -4.72
CA GLN A 167 -12.04 -14.17 -5.95
C GLN A 167 -13.01 -14.49 -7.08
N ALA A 168 -13.06 -13.62 -8.07
CA ALA A 168 -13.84 -13.87 -9.28
C ALA A 168 -13.23 -15.01 -10.11
#